data_cefaf2634cb24433669224e102a38dca
#
_entry.id   cefaf2634cb24433669224e102a38dca
#
_cell.length_a   1.000
_cell.length_b   1.000
_cell.length_c   1.000
_cell.angle_alpha   90.00
_cell.angle_beta   90.00
_cell.angle_gamma   90.00
#
_symmetry.space_group_name_H-M   'P 1'
#
loop_
_entity.id
_entity.type
_entity.pdbx_description
1 polymer ?
#
loop_
_entity_poly.entity_id
_entity_poly.type
_entity_poly.pdbx_seq_one_letter_code
_entity_poly.pdbx_strand_id
1 'polypeptide(L)'
;MAPAAPVVRAAAVLTAVALVLVVGRGVLLDEDSHRLEHLLEQAEAEGPRDLTPYDGLGTWVDAYDYGPAYQTDGHEPAVTPDDVAAMDAAGVRTVFLQVNRDDERSPDGVVDRDLVTEFVTEAHERDMAVVGWYLPTFRSVAVDLGHLRDLLDFDADGQRLDGVAVDIEFTEAVPNAALRSRRLVRLSERLAEAAGGDPIGAIVLPPVLTEVVSPDFWPRFPWSDISELYDVWLPMSYWTLRTEGSGYRDGATYHEESVRRMEANIGRDDLVVHGIGGIGDETTGEDLLSFAETLSAMGAVGGSIYDWATLDQDDQLLLRRLFDEYPEIN
;
A
#
# COMPACT_ATOMS: atom_id res chain seq x y z
N MET A 1 8.97 34.17 -1.57
CA MET A 1 7.64 33.81 -1.08
C MET A 1 7.87 32.67 -0.09
N ALA A 2 7.40 32.76 1.13
CA ALA A 2 7.64 31.75 2.14
C ALA A 2 6.68 30.57 1.92
N PRO A 3 7.11 29.30 2.14
CA PRO A 3 6.22 28.16 2.02
C PRO A 3 5.15 28.22 3.13
N ALA A 4 3.92 27.93 2.78
CA ALA A 4 2.80 27.88 3.74
C ALA A 4 2.96 26.63 4.60
N ALA A 5 2.89 26.80 5.91
CA ALA A 5 3.14 25.78 6.91
C ALA A 5 2.09 24.64 6.90
N PRO A 6 2.48 23.40 7.26
CA PRO A 6 1.60 22.21 7.30
C PRO A 6 0.44 22.28 8.32
N VAL A 7 0.42 23.30 9.18
CA VAL A 7 -0.59 23.49 10.24
C VAL A 7 -2.03 23.70 9.72
N VAL A 8 -2.21 24.09 8.45
CA VAL A 8 -3.56 24.36 7.90
C VAL A 8 -4.27 23.05 7.49
N ARG A 9 -3.51 21.98 7.17
CA ARG A 9 -4.11 20.69 6.75
C ARG A 9 -4.75 19.92 7.90
N ALA A 10 -4.14 19.92 9.08
CA ALA A 10 -4.68 19.23 10.26
C ALA A 10 -6.01 19.81 10.74
N ALA A 11 -6.21 21.13 10.61
CA ALA A 11 -7.46 21.79 11.04
C ALA A 11 -8.65 21.51 10.10
N ALA A 12 -8.41 21.26 8.81
CA ALA A 12 -9.46 20.95 7.83
C ALA A 12 -10.01 19.53 8.02
N VAL A 13 -9.15 18.57 8.36
CA VAL A 13 -9.54 17.16 8.63
C VAL A 13 -10.44 17.10 9.86
N LEU A 14 -10.10 17.79 10.93
CA LEU A 14 -10.91 17.84 12.17
C LEU A 14 -12.30 18.44 11.94
N THR A 15 -12.44 19.39 11.02
CA THR A 15 -13.74 20.06 10.76
C THR A 15 -14.64 19.19 9.87
N ALA A 16 -14.09 18.42 8.95
CA ALA A 16 -14.85 17.51 8.08
C ALA A 16 -15.40 16.31 8.85
N VAL A 17 -14.60 15.71 9.74
CA VAL A 17 -15.02 14.59 10.59
C VAL A 17 -16.17 15.00 11.53
N ALA A 18 -16.12 16.20 12.10
CA ALA A 18 -17.20 16.71 12.95
C ALA A 18 -18.52 16.93 12.18
N LEU A 19 -18.45 17.22 10.88
CA LEU A 19 -19.64 17.46 10.05
C LEU A 19 -20.32 16.16 9.59
N VAL A 20 -19.56 15.11 9.34
CA VAL A 20 -20.08 13.77 8.98
C VAL A 20 -20.83 13.13 10.15
N LEU A 21 -20.35 13.33 11.38
CA LEU A 21 -21.03 12.85 12.60
C LEU A 21 -22.42 13.51 12.83
N VAL A 22 -22.67 14.68 12.29
CA VAL A 22 -23.96 15.37 12.45
C VAL A 22 -25.01 14.91 11.46
N VAL A 23 -24.60 14.45 10.26
CA VAL A 23 -25.53 14.03 9.19
C VAL A 23 -25.83 12.51 9.24
N GLY A 24 -24.87 11.69 9.72
CA GLY A 24 -24.99 10.23 9.78
C GLY A 24 -25.73 9.66 11.00
N ARG A 25 -26.21 10.48 11.90
CA ARG A 25 -26.79 10.10 13.22
C ARG A 25 -28.09 9.26 13.18
N GLY A 26 -28.50 8.77 12.04
CA GLY A 26 -29.78 8.08 11.87
C GLY A 26 -29.76 6.55 11.91
N VAL A 27 -28.62 5.85 11.77
CA VAL A 27 -28.60 4.40 11.54
C VAL A 27 -27.40 3.63 12.13
N LEU A 28 -26.53 4.22 12.93
CA LEU A 28 -25.45 3.48 13.60
C LEU A 28 -25.96 2.94 14.95
N LEU A 29 -25.73 1.67 15.22
CA LEU A 29 -25.95 1.07 16.53
C LEU A 29 -24.98 1.69 17.53
N ASP A 30 -25.39 1.88 18.77
CA ASP A 30 -24.72 2.65 19.84
C ASP A 30 -23.25 2.19 20.08
N GLU A 31 -22.97 0.89 19.92
CA GLU A 31 -21.62 0.31 20.09
C GLU A 31 -20.62 0.75 19.00
N ASP A 32 -21.07 0.90 17.75
CA ASP A 32 -20.19 1.31 16.63
C ASP A 32 -19.83 2.80 16.73
N SER A 33 -20.75 3.62 17.23
CA SER A 33 -20.51 5.04 17.47
C SER A 33 -19.48 5.29 18.57
N HIS A 34 -19.58 4.56 19.68
CA HIS A 34 -18.61 4.66 20.78
C HIS A 34 -17.21 4.18 20.38
N ARG A 35 -17.15 3.18 19.51
CA ARG A 35 -15.89 2.66 18.99
C ARG A 35 -15.19 3.67 18.08
N LEU A 36 -15.93 4.30 17.18
CA LEU A 36 -15.39 5.36 16.32
C LEU A 36 -14.94 6.58 17.13
N GLU A 37 -15.73 6.99 18.11
CA GLU A 37 -15.35 8.08 19.05
C GLU A 37 -14.03 7.76 19.77
N HIS A 38 -13.86 6.54 20.23
CA HIS A 38 -12.62 6.10 20.91
C HIS A 38 -11.42 6.09 19.97
N LEU A 39 -11.57 5.64 18.72
CA LEU A 39 -10.52 5.69 17.71
C LEU A 39 -10.10 7.14 17.39
N LEU A 40 -11.05 8.04 17.28
CA LEU A 40 -10.79 9.47 17.06
C LEU A 40 -10.07 10.11 18.26
N GLU A 41 -10.48 9.76 19.48
CA GLU A 41 -9.80 10.23 20.70
C GLU A 41 -8.35 9.70 20.80
N GLN A 42 -8.10 8.45 20.37
CA GLN A 42 -6.75 7.88 20.31
C GLN A 42 -5.90 8.61 19.25
N ALA A 43 -6.41 8.77 18.05
CA ALA A 43 -5.73 9.48 16.96
C ALA A 43 -5.41 10.94 17.32
N GLU A 44 -6.30 11.64 18.06
CA GLU A 44 -6.04 12.99 18.57
C GLU A 44 -4.95 13.01 19.66
N ALA A 45 -4.83 11.94 20.45
CA ALA A 45 -3.83 11.82 21.52
C ALA A 45 -2.43 11.48 21.00
N GLU A 46 -2.33 10.74 19.91
CA GLU A 46 -1.07 10.27 19.33
C GLU A 46 -0.51 11.26 18.28
N GLY A 47 -1.33 12.15 17.74
CA GLY A 47 -0.95 13.08 16.67
C GLY A 47 -0.96 12.43 15.29
N PRO A 48 -0.62 13.17 14.22
CA PRO A 48 -0.58 12.63 12.87
C PRO A 48 0.57 11.60 12.75
N ARG A 49 0.29 10.47 12.11
CA ARG A 49 1.31 9.44 11.81
C ARG A 49 2.35 9.99 10.82
N ASP A 50 3.58 9.50 10.95
CA ASP A 50 4.64 9.80 9.99
C ASP A 50 4.44 8.95 8.74
N LEU A 51 4.20 9.60 7.59
CA LEU A 51 3.95 8.92 6.32
C LEU A 51 5.19 8.83 5.42
N THR A 52 6.34 9.35 5.87
CA THR A 52 7.59 9.32 5.10
C THR A 52 8.02 7.93 4.63
N PRO A 53 7.66 6.81 5.32
CA PRO A 53 7.91 5.47 4.78
C PRO A 53 7.20 5.14 3.45
N TYR A 54 6.31 5.99 2.99
CA TYR A 54 5.61 5.81 1.71
C TYR A 54 6.02 6.85 0.65
N ASP A 55 6.96 7.75 0.98
CA ASP A 55 7.40 8.80 0.07
C ASP A 55 8.44 8.28 -0.93
N GLY A 56 8.50 8.92 -2.09
CA GLY A 56 9.55 8.71 -3.07
C GLY A 56 9.44 7.43 -3.88
N LEU A 57 10.59 7.01 -4.44
CA LEU A 57 10.67 5.79 -5.23
C LEU A 57 10.66 4.56 -4.34
N GLY A 58 9.65 3.71 -4.52
CA GLY A 58 9.54 2.41 -3.85
C GLY A 58 9.88 1.23 -4.77
N THR A 59 10.11 0.07 -4.17
CA THR A 59 10.19 -1.21 -4.89
C THR A 59 9.52 -2.33 -4.10
N TRP A 60 9.17 -3.41 -4.77
CA TRP A 60 8.42 -4.53 -4.21
C TRP A 60 9.27 -5.79 -4.18
N VAL A 61 9.16 -6.53 -3.09
CA VAL A 61 9.76 -7.86 -2.94
C VAL A 61 8.71 -8.77 -2.32
N ASP A 62 8.29 -9.79 -3.03
CA ASP A 62 7.31 -10.74 -2.53
C ASP A 62 7.97 -12.03 -2.00
N ALA A 63 7.16 -12.90 -1.39
CA ALA A 63 7.65 -14.14 -0.81
C ALA A 63 8.28 -15.10 -1.84
N TYR A 64 7.89 -15.01 -3.10
CA TYR A 64 8.44 -15.85 -4.16
C TYR A 64 9.79 -15.34 -4.66
N ASP A 65 10.11 -14.07 -4.43
CA ASP A 65 11.39 -13.50 -4.82
C ASP A 65 12.51 -13.89 -3.86
N TYR A 66 12.24 -13.89 -2.54
CA TYR A 66 13.29 -14.05 -1.54
C TYR A 66 13.15 -15.26 -0.62
N GLY A 67 11.92 -15.77 -0.42
CA GLY A 67 11.66 -16.83 0.55
C GLY A 67 12.15 -18.20 0.08
N PRO A 68 13.11 -18.85 0.76
CA PRO A 68 13.64 -20.15 0.31
C PRO A 68 12.58 -21.25 0.20
N ALA A 69 11.58 -21.23 1.10
CA ALA A 69 10.46 -22.18 1.07
C ALA A 69 9.51 -21.99 -0.13
N TYR A 70 9.61 -20.86 -0.82
CA TYR A 70 8.78 -20.48 -1.96
C TYR A 70 9.46 -20.72 -3.30
N GLN A 71 10.75 -21.08 -3.28
CA GLN A 71 11.47 -21.41 -4.50
C GLN A 71 11.07 -22.79 -5.04
N THR A 72 11.16 -22.95 -6.35
CA THR A 72 11.07 -24.29 -6.98
C THR A 72 12.38 -25.03 -6.76
N ASP A 73 12.33 -26.37 -6.73
CA ASP A 73 13.49 -27.23 -6.47
C ASP A 73 14.73 -26.81 -7.29
N GLY A 74 15.80 -26.43 -6.58
CA GLY A 74 17.12 -26.13 -7.17
C GLY A 74 17.26 -24.71 -7.75
N HIS A 75 16.29 -23.82 -7.52
CA HIS A 75 16.43 -22.41 -7.87
C HIS A 75 16.83 -21.61 -6.63
N GLU A 76 17.75 -20.67 -6.83
CA GLU A 76 18.09 -19.67 -5.81
C GLU A 76 17.03 -18.54 -5.83
N PRO A 77 16.80 -17.84 -4.71
CA PRO A 77 15.97 -16.65 -4.67
C PRO A 77 16.43 -15.61 -5.69
N ALA A 78 15.48 -14.94 -6.33
CA ALA A 78 15.77 -13.87 -7.29
C ALA A 78 16.26 -12.59 -6.59
N VAL A 79 15.85 -12.37 -5.34
CA VAL A 79 16.18 -11.22 -4.51
C VAL A 79 16.71 -11.68 -3.17
N THR A 80 17.76 -11.03 -2.69
CA THR A 80 18.42 -11.30 -1.41
C THR A 80 18.64 -9.99 -0.66
N PRO A 81 18.93 -10.00 0.66
CA PRO A 81 19.29 -8.78 1.38
C PRO A 81 20.48 -8.01 0.77
N ASP A 82 21.41 -8.69 0.08
CA ASP A 82 22.54 -8.05 -0.62
C ASP A 82 22.07 -7.10 -1.75
N ASP A 83 20.88 -7.33 -2.32
CA ASP A 83 20.29 -6.50 -3.40
C ASP A 83 19.84 -5.13 -2.90
N VAL A 84 19.64 -4.94 -1.60
CA VAL A 84 19.28 -3.65 -0.99
C VAL A 84 20.29 -2.56 -1.33
N ALA A 85 21.59 -2.92 -1.43
CA ALA A 85 22.61 -1.98 -1.89
C ALA A 85 22.41 -1.52 -3.35
N ALA A 86 21.88 -2.39 -4.20
CA ALA A 86 21.55 -2.03 -5.59
C ALA A 86 20.24 -1.21 -5.65
N MET A 87 19.28 -1.49 -4.76
CA MET A 87 18.06 -0.69 -4.62
C MET A 87 18.37 0.75 -4.21
N ASP A 88 19.23 0.95 -3.18
CA ASP A 88 19.72 2.27 -2.78
C ASP A 88 20.44 2.98 -3.93
N ALA A 89 21.36 2.28 -4.63
CA ALA A 89 22.05 2.83 -5.81
C ALA A 89 21.10 3.22 -6.95
N ALA A 90 19.94 2.56 -7.05
CA ALA A 90 18.85 2.91 -7.96
C ALA A 90 17.96 4.05 -7.45
N GLY A 91 18.21 4.59 -6.26
CA GLY A 91 17.44 5.69 -5.66
C GLY A 91 16.17 5.26 -4.95
N VAL A 92 15.99 3.96 -4.70
CA VAL A 92 14.86 3.45 -3.90
C VAL A 92 14.93 4.01 -2.47
N ARG A 93 13.79 4.49 -1.98
CA ARG A 93 13.62 4.99 -0.62
C ARG A 93 12.90 4.00 0.27
N THR A 94 12.05 3.17 -0.31
CA THR A 94 11.20 2.24 0.44
C THR A 94 11.19 0.86 -0.20
N VAL A 95 11.44 -0.15 0.60
CA VAL A 95 11.22 -1.55 0.22
C VAL A 95 9.87 -2.00 0.77
N PHE A 96 8.93 -2.30 -0.11
CA PHE A 96 7.68 -2.97 0.23
C PHE A 96 7.92 -4.48 0.26
N LEU A 97 8.12 -5.03 1.46
CA LEU A 97 8.51 -6.42 1.67
C LEU A 97 7.32 -7.27 2.11
N GLN A 98 7.03 -8.38 1.43
CA GLN A 98 6.04 -9.34 1.91
C GLN A 98 6.58 -10.12 3.11
N VAL A 99 6.24 -9.70 4.30
CA VAL A 99 6.75 -10.30 5.55
C VAL A 99 5.94 -11.52 5.97
N ASN A 100 4.61 -11.43 5.87
CA ASN A 100 3.72 -12.50 6.33
C ASN A 100 2.88 -13.09 5.19
N ARG A 101 2.54 -14.38 5.37
CA ARG A 101 1.70 -15.12 4.43
C ARG A 101 0.88 -16.21 5.15
N ASP A 102 -0.42 -16.32 4.85
CA ASP A 102 -1.30 -17.43 5.31
C ASP A 102 -1.08 -18.64 4.38
N ASP A 103 0.06 -19.35 4.55
CA ASP A 103 0.51 -20.44 3.71
C ASP A 103 1.24 -21.50 4.56
N GLU A 104 1.09 -22.77 4.22
CA GLU A 104 1.72 -23.90 4.95
C GLU A 104 3.26 -23.83 4.95
N ARG A 105 3.85 -23.11 3.98
CA ARG A 105 5.30 -22.86 3.89
C ARG A 105 5.80 -21.81 4.88
N SER A 106 4.90 -21.05 5.47
CA SER A 106 5.17 -20.07 6.54
C SER A 106 4.37 -20.44 7.78
N PRO A 107 4.73 -21.51 8.50
CA PRO A 107 3.91 -22.07 9.58
C PRO A 107 3.73 -21.10 10.76
N ASP A 108 4.67 -20.21 10.97
CA ASP A 108 4.62 -19.16 11.99
C ASP A 108 4.07 -17.82 11.45
N GLY A 109 3.56 -17.83 10.20
CA GLY A 109 3.04 -16.66 9.49
C GLY A 109 4.11 -15.84 8.79
N VAL A 110 5.28 -15.69 9.36
CA VAL A 110 6.43 -14.97 8.76
C VAL A 110 7.07 -15.85 7.68
N VAL A 111 7.38 -15.26 6.52
CA VAL A 111 7.98 -15.95 5.37
C VAL A 111 9.34 -16.55 5.76
N ASP A 112 10.25 -15.71 6.26
CA ASP A 112 11.54 -16.10 6.83
C ASP A 112 12.03 -14.99 7.76
N ARG A 113 12.04 -15.23 9.07
CA ARG A 113 12.33 -14.19 10.05
C ARG A 113 13.78 -13.68 9.97
N ASP A 114 14.72 -14.55 9.68
CA ASP A 114 16.14 -14.18 9.62
C ASP A 114 16.38 -13.30 8.38
N LEU A 115 15.86 -13.68 7.22
CA LEU A 115 15.97 -12.87 6.01
C LEU A 115 15.22 -11.53 6.12
N VAL A 116 14.03 -11.50 6.71
CA VAL A 116 13.32 -10.24 6.96
C VAL A 116 14.18 -9.32 7.84
N THR A 117 14.82 -9.87 8.88
CA THR A 117 15.73 -9.10 9.75
C THR A 117 16.92 -8.53 8.95
N GLU A 118 17.49 -9.33 8.06
CA GLU A 118 18.60 -8.90 7.21
C GLU A 118 18.15 -7.80 6.23
N PHE A 119 16.99 -7.93 5.57
CA PHE A 119 16.44 -6.88 4.70
C PHE A 119 16.22 -5.57 5.45
N VAL A 120 15.59 -5.61 6.63
CA VAL A 120 15.35 -4.41 7.45
C VAL A 120 16.67 -3.77 7.87
N THR A 121 17.65 -4.57 8.31
CA THR A 121 18.96 -4.07 8.73
C THR A 121 19.70 -3.40 7.58
N GLU A 122 19.79 -4.07 6.42
CA GLU A 122 20.47 -3.54 5.23
C GLU A 122 19.80 -2.27 4.68
N ALA A 123 18.48 -2.17 4.77
CA ALA A 123 17.73 -0.98 4.36
C ALA A 123 18.00 0.19 5.33
N HIS A 124 17.89 -0.03 6.64
CA HIS A 124 18.13 1.01 7.65
C HIS A 124 19.57 1.52 7.68
N GLU A 125 20.57 0.66 7.38
CA GLU A 125 21.97 1.10 7.22
C GLU A 125 22.18 2.09 6.05
N ARG A 126 21.18 2.21 5.16
CA ARG A 126 21.15 3.08 3.97
C ARG A 126 20.10 4.18 4.04
N ASP A 127 19.53 4.42 5.23
CA ASP A 127 18.43 5.37 5.42
C ASP A 127 17.20 5.09 4.52
N MET A 128 16.97 3.81 4.18
CA MET A 128 15.79 3.35 3.45
C MET A 128 14.73 2.81 4.43
N ALA A 129 13.46 3.04 4.14
CA ALA A 129 12.36 2.48 4.90
C ALA A 129 11.99 1.06 4.43
N VAL A 130 11.42 0.26 5.34
CA VAL A 130 10.82 -1.04 5.02
C VAL A 130 9.35 -1.05 5.47
N VAL A 131 8.44 -1.11 4.51
CA VAL A 131 7.02 -1.29 4.75
C VAL A 131 6.68 -2.77 4.59
N GLY A 132 6.29 -3.41 5.69
CA GLY A 132 5.87 -4.80 5.67
C GLY A 132 4.45 -4.94 5.11
N TRP A 133 4.21 -5.89 4.20
CA TRP A 133 2.87 -6.12 3.69
C TRP A 133 2.39 -7.56 3.81
N TYR A 134 1.06 -7.70 3.86
CA TYR A 134 0.35 -8.96 4.00
C TYR A 134 -0.89 -8.99 3.10
N LEU A 135 -1.12 -10.12 2.43
CA LEU A 135 -2.30 -10.41 1.60
C LEU A 135 -3.34 -11.20 2.44
N PRO A 136 -4.39 -10.57 2.98
CA PRO A 136 -5.41 -11.25 3.78
C PRO A 136 -6.27 -12.18 2.93
N THR A 137 -6.55 -13.36 3.45
CA THR A 137 -7.44 -14.33 2.81
C THR A 137 -8.92 -14.04 3.06
N PHE A 138 -9.23 -13.23 4.04
CA PHE A 138 -10.60 -12.96 4.53
C PHE A 138 -11.37 -14.20 4.99
N ARG A 139 -10.71 -15.35 5.15
CA ARG A 139 -11.35 -16.56 5.75
C ARG A 139 -11.69 -16.35 7.20
N SER A 140 -10.79 -15.68 7.92
CA SER A 140 -10.93 -15.39 9.35
C SER A 140 -10.28 -14.05 9.68
N VAL A 141 -11.09 -13.05 10.06
CA VAL A 141 -10.59 -11.74 10.51
C VAL A 141 -9.59 -11.86 11.66
N ALA A 142 -9.74 -12.86 12.53
CA ALA A 142 -8.82 -13.05 13.64
C ALA A 142 -7.44 -13.58 13.20
N VAL A 143 -7.40 -14.43 12.18
CA VAL A 143 -6.13 -14.93 11.60
C VAL A 143 -5.45 -13.80 10.83
N ASP A 144 -6.18 -13.15 9.91
CA ASP A 144 -5.62 -12.04 9.12
C ASP A 144 -5.10 -10.91 10.03
N LEU A 145 -5.84 -10.58 11.11
CA LEU A 145 -5.39 -9.59 12.11
C LEU A 145 -4.16 -10.08 12.89
N GLY A 146 -4.05 -11.39 13.16
CA GLY A 146 -2.85 -11.97 13.76
C GLY A 146 -1.62 -11.67 12.92
N HIS A 147 -1.66 -11.99 11.63
CA HIS A 147 -0.56 -11.71 10.71
C HIS A 147 -0.20 -10.22 10.63
N LEU A 148 -1.21 -9.33 10.59
CA LEU A 148 -0.95 -7.88 10.57
C LEU A 148 -0.35 -7.35 11.88
N ARG A 149 -0.72 -7.94 13.02
CA ARG A 149 -0.09 -7.63 14.30
C ARG A 149 1.35 -8.12 14.39
N ASP A 150 1.64 -9.28 13.80
CA ASP A 150 3.02 -9.78 13.72
C ASP A 150 3.93 -8.81 12.94
N LEU A 151 3.38 -8.06 11.95
CA LEU A 151 4.09 -6.98 11.26
C LEU A 151 4.30 -5.77 12.19
N LEU A 152 3.24 -5.30 12.86
CA LEU A 152 3.30 -4.16 13.80
C LEU A 152 4.25 -4.45 14.97
N ASP A 153 4.23 -5.68 15.47
CA ASP A 153 5.04 -6.14 16.61
C ASP A 153 6.43 -6.68 16.19
N PHE A 154 6.76 -6.63 14.87
CA PHE A 154 8.05 -7.13 14.40
C PHE A 154 9.19 -6.32 15.04
N ASP A 155 10.03 -7.00 15.76
CA ASP A 155 11.27 -6.48 16.35
C ASP A 155 12.33 -7.57 16.29
N ALA A 156 13.46 -7.21 15.72
CA ALA A 156 14.65 -8.06 15.67
C ALA A 156 15.87 -7.21 16.01
N ASP A 157 16.33 -7.33 17.23
CA ASP A 157 17.46 -6.58 17.78
C ASP A 157 17.27 -5.04 17.71
N GLY A 158 16.01 -4.58 17.85
CA GLY A 158 15.63 -3.16 17.77
C GLY A 158 15.35 -2.68 16.34
N GLN A 159 15.45 -3.54 15.35
CA GLN A 159 15.03 -3.27 13.97
C GLN A 159 13.54 -3.55 13.83
N ARG A 160 12.77 -2.54 13.42
CA ARG A 160 11.32 -2.62 13.22
C ARG A 160 10.96 -2.30 11.77
N LEU A 161 9.77 -2.69 11.36
CA LEU A 161 9.18 -2.17 10.13
C LEU A 161 8.77 -0.72 10.34
N ASP A 162 8.89 0.11 9.30
CA ASP A 162 8.59 1.54 9.34
C ASP A 162 7.11 1.83 9.03
N GLY A 163 6.41 0.85 8.50
CA GLY A 163 4.98 0.89 8.21
C GLY A 163 4.42 -0.49 7.86
N VAL A 164 3.10 -0.55 7.76
CA VAL A 164 2.38 -1.79 7.42
C VAL A 164 1.41 -1.53 6.28
N ALA A 165 1.36 -2.42 5.28
CA ALA A 165 0.40 -2.34 4.19
C ALA A 165 -0.45 -3.63 4.08
N VAL A 166 -1.71 -3.44 3.72
CA VAL A 166 -2.68 -4.52 3.53
C VAL A 166 -2.97 -4.66 2.04
N ASP A 167 -2.69 -5.83 1.47
CA ASP A 167 -2.96 -6.12 0.07
C ASP A 167 -4.41 -6.63 -0.11
N ILE A 168 -5.28 -5.76 -0.62
CA ILE A 168 -6.73 -5.96 -0.62
C ILE A 168 -7.19 -6.42 -2.02
N GLU A 169 -6.81 -7.65 -2.38
CA GLU A 169 -7.18 -8.19 -3.69
C GLU A 169 -7.75 -9.62 -3.68
N PHE A 170 -7.44 -10.43 -2.68
CA PHE A 170 -7.71 -11.85 -2.70
C PHE A 170 -9.21 -12.17 -2.56
N THR A 171 -9.77 -12.85 -3.57
CA THR A 171 -11.23 -13.11 -3.65
C THR A 171 -11.61 -14.58 -3.55
N GLU A 172 -10.66 -15.49 -3.83
CA GLU A 172 -10.96 -16.92 -4.02
C GLU A 172 -11.43 -17.61 -2.73
N ALA A 173 -10.82 -17.28 -1.59
CA ALA A 173 -11.15 -17.91 -0.32
C ALA A 173 -12.55 -17.51 0.20
N VAL A 174 -13.06 -16.34 -0.21
CA VAL A 174 -14.39 -15.84 0.14
C VAL A 174 -15.09 -15.29 -1.10
N PRO A 175 -15.67 -16.14 -1.97
CA PRO A 175 -16.28 -15.70 -3.23
C PRO A 175 -17.47 -14.74 -3.05
N ASN A 176 -18.14 -14.78 -1.90
CA ASN A 176 -19.24 -13.86 -1.60
C ASN A 176 -18.70 -12.46 -1.30
N ALA A 177 -18.81 -11.55 -2.27
CA ALA A 177 -18.28 -10.18 -2.18
C ALA A 177 -18.83 -9.40 -0.97
N ALA A 178 -20.11 -9.52 -0.65
CA ALA A 178 -20.70 -8.82 0.49
C ALA A 178 -20.16 -9.34 1.84
N LEU A 179 -19.86 -10.63 1.94
CA LEU A 179 -19.21 -11.19 3.13
C LEU A 179 -17.76 -10.74 3.21
N ARG A 180 -17.04 -10.75 2.09
CA ARG A 180 -15.65 -10.30 1.98
C ARG A 180 -15.53 -8.82 2.38
N SER A 181 -16.40 -7.94 1.85
CA SER A 181 -16.45 -6.52 2.21
C SER A 181 -16.67 -6.30 3.72
N ARG A 182 -17.64 -7.00 4.33
CA ARG A 182 -17.84 -6.89 5.79
C ARG A 182 -16.62 -7.37 6.60
N ARG A 183 -15.91 -8.39 6.11
CA ARG A 183 -14.68 -8.87 6.79
C ARG A 183 -13.53 -7.92 6.60
N LEU A 184 -13.39 -7.32 5.42
CA LEU A 184 -12.42 -6.27 5.15
C LEU A 184 -12.63 -5.08 6.10
N VAL A 185 -13.84 -4.50 6.15
CA VAL A 185 -14.14 -3.38 7.06
C VAL A 185 -13.76 -3.72 8.50
N ARG A 186 -14.20 -4.89 8.98
CA ARG A 186 -13.88 -5.31 10.35
C ARG A 186 -12.40 -5.57 10.61
N LEU A 187 -11.65 -6.03 9.60
CA LEU A 187 -10.20 -6.19 9.68
C LEU A 187 -9.53 -4.83 9.76
N SER A 188 -9.92 -3.90 8.88
CA SER A 188 -9.39 -2.53 8.82
C SER A 188 -9.62 -1.76 10.11
N GLU A 189 -10.84 -1.81 10.68
CA GLU A 189 -11.15 -1.22 11.99
C GLU A 189 -10.21 -1.70 13.09
N ARG A 190 -9.99 -3.01 13.16
CA ARG A 190 -9.15 -3.60 14.20
C ARG A 190 -7.67 -3.36 13.97
N LEU A 191 -7.24 -3.26 12.70
CA LEU A 191 -5.88 -2.89 12.37
C LEU A 191 -5.61 -1.44 12.78
N ALA A 192 -6.51 -0.52 12.44
CA ALA A 192 -6.40 0.89 12.83
C ALA A 192 -6.31 1.07 14.36
N GLU A 193 -7.08 0.25 15.13
CA GLU A 193 -6.97 0.20 16.60
C GLU A 193 -5.61 -0.33 17.09
N ALA A 194 -5.00 -1.25 16.36
CA ALA A 194 -3.76 -1.90 16.78
C ALA A 194 -2.51 -1.13 16.37
N ALA A 195 -2.58 -0.34 15.30
CA ALA A 195 -1.41 0.28 14.67
C ALA A 195 -0.80 1.40 15.51
N GLY A 196 -1.56 2.05 16.40
CA GLY A 196 -1.02 3.16 17.19
C GLY A 196 -0.46 4.25 16.29
N GLY A 197 0.82 4.58 16.48
CA GLY A 197 1.54 5.58 15.68
C GLY A 197 2.10 5.07 14.35
N ASP A 198 2.03 3.76 14.04
CA ASP A 198 2.58 3.21 12.81
C ASP A 198 1.66 3.50 11.61
N PRO A 199 2.18 3.99 10.47
CA PRO A 199 1.37 4.29 9.30
C PRO A 199 0.85 3.03 8.60
N ILE A 200 -0.39 3.09 8.09
CA ILE A 200 -1.05 1.96 7.45
C ILE A 200 -1.38 2.29 5.99
N GLY A 201 -0.89 1.44 5.07
CA GLY A 201 -1.19 1.51 3.63
C GLY A 201 -2.30 0.53 3.21
N ALA A 202 -3.13 0.98 2.27
CA ALA A 202 -4.09 0.13 1.56
C ALA A 202 -3.61 -0.14 0.14
N ILE A 203 -3.09 -1.32 -0.13
CA ILE A 203 -2.80 -1.79 -1.49
C ILE A 203 -4.12 -2.27 -2.07
N VAL A 204 -4.60 -1.63 -3.13
CA VAL A 204 -5.96 -1.86 -3.63
C VAL A 204 -6.00 -2.12 -5.12
N LEU A 205 -6.91 -2.99 -5.52
CA LEU A 205 -7.31 -3.07 -6.93
C LEU A 205 -7.93 -1.74 -7.36
N PRO A 206 -7.44 -1.13 -8.45
CA PRO A 206 -7.91 0.20 -8.85
C PRO A 206 -9.37 0.15 -9.31
N PRO A 207 -10.15 1.22 -9.07
CA PRO A 207 -11.56 1.26 -9.47
C PRO A 207 -11.79 1.05 -10.97
N VAL A 208 -10.85 1.45 -11.84
CA VAL A 208 -10.96 1.13 -13.27
C VAL A 208 -11.07 -0.38 -13.50
N LEU A 209 -10.29 -1.19 -12.76
CA LEU A 209 -10.42 -2.65 -12.85
C LEU A 209 -11.79 -3.11 -12.32
N THR A 210 -12.16 -2.70 -11.12
CA THR A 210 -13.31 -3.25 -10.40
C THR A 210 -14.66 -2.65 -10.81
N GLU A 211 -14.68 -1.56 -11.58
CA GLU A 211 -15.90 -0.88 -12.01
C GLU A 211 -16.10 -0.90 -13.53
N VAL A 212 -15.00 -0.92 -14.32
CA VAL A 212 -15.06 -0.78 -15.77
C VAL A 212 -14.64 -2.07 -16.47
N VAL A 213 -13.44 -2.58 -16.15
CA VAL A 213 -12.85 -3.73 -16.86
C VAL A 213 -13.45 -5.06 -16.38
N SER A 214 -13.60 -5.22 -15.08
CA SER A 214 -14.08 -6.45 -14.43
C SER A 214 -15.01 -6.15 -13.26
N PRO A 215 -16.21 -5.58 -13.49
CA PRO A 215 -17.09 -5.11 -12.42
C PRO A 215 -17.63 -6.21 -11.50
N ASP A 216 -17.54 -7.46 -11.94
CA ASP A 216 -17.93 -8.61 -11.12
C ASP A 216 -16.82 -9.12 -10.19
N PHE A 217 -15.60 -8.57 -10.27
CA PHE A 217 -14.47 -9.02 -9.48
C PHE A 217 -14.65 -8.72 -7.98
N TRP A 218 -14.98 -7.47 -7.65
CA TRP A 218 -15.35 -7.06 -6.30
C TRP A 218 -16.48 -6.01 -6.33
N PRO A 219 -17.72 -6.41 -6.65
CA PRO A 219 -18.83 -5.49 -6.75
C PRO A 219 -19.13 -4.80 -5.41
N ARG A 220 -19.33 -3.49 -5.45
CA ARG A 220 -19.58 -2.66 -4.27
C ARG A 220 -18.47 -2.78 -3.23
N PHE A 221 -17.21 -2.59 -3.66
CA PHE A 221 -16.08 -2.47 -2.78
C PHE A 221 -16.36 -1.37 -1.72
N PRO A 222 -16.05 -1.58 -0.44
CA PRO A 222 -16.51 -0.71 0.65
C PRO A 222 -15.61 0.53 0.84
N TRP A 223 -15.39 1.32 -0.23
CA TRP A 223 -14.48 2.47 -0.23
C TRP A 223 -14.74 3.43 0.93
N SER A 224 -16.00 3.88 1.08
CA SER A 224 -16.38 4.84 2.13
C SER A 224 -16.30 4.27 3.54
N ASP A 225 -16.47 2.95 3.70
CA ASP A 225 -16.44 2.33 5.02
C ASP A 225 -15.01 2.17 5.58
N ILE A 226 -13.99 2.18 4.68
CA ILE A 226 -12.59 2.04 5.06
C ILE A 226 -11.77 3.32 4.86
N SER A 227 -12.39 4.39 4.41
CA SER A 227 -11.72 5.62 3.98
C SER A 227 -10.86 6.28 5.06
N GLU A 228 -11.30 6.25 6.32
CA GLU A 228 -10.62 6.86 7.46
C GLU A 228 -9.72 5.86 8.22
N LEU A 229 -9.61 4.62 7.73
CA LEU A 229 -8.89 3.55 8.41
C LEU A 229 -7.50 3.28 7.83
N TYR A 230 -7.15 3.97 6.74
CA TYR A 230 -5.85 3.89 6.09
C TYR A 230 -5.29 5.29 5.85
N ASP A 231 -3.99 5.41 6.02
CA ASP A 231 -3.26 6.67 5.87
C ASP A 231 -2.81 6.90 4.42
N VAL A 232 -2.40 5.82 3.73
CA VAL A 232 -1.88 5.87 2.37
C VAL A 232 -2.60 4.87 1.48
N TRP A 233 -2.95 5.28 0.27
CA TRP A 233 -3.58 4.45 -0.75
C TRP A 233 -2.57 4.06 -1.82
N LEU A 234 -2.47 2.75 -2.08
CA LEU A 234 -1.52 2.19 -3.04
C LEU A 234 -2.29 1.46 -4.16
N PRO A 235 -2.84 2.18 -5.17
CA PRO A 235 -3.58 1.55 -6.26
C PRO A 235 -2.64 0.77 -7.19
N MET A 236 -2.95 -0.51 -7.42
CA MET A 236 -2.24 -1.42 -8.34
C MET A 236 -2.57 -1.07 -9.80
N SER A 237 -1.96 -0.03 -10.32
CA SER A 237 -2.19 0.46 -11.69
C SER A 237 -1.42 -0.37 -12.72
N TYR A 238 -1.64 -1.70 -12.75
CA TYR A 238 -0.99 -2.63 -13.67
C TYR A 238 -1.54 -2.51 -15.09
N TRP A 239 -1.22 -1.41 -15.79
CA TRP A 239 -1.62 -1.17 -17.20
C TRP A 239 -1.08 -2.24 -18.14
N THR A 240 0.08 -2.81 -17.83
CA THR A 240 0.70 -3.90 -18.62
C THR A 240 -0.20 -5.11 -18.77
N LEU A 241 -1.05 -5.38 -17.78
CA LEU A 241 -2.05 -6.45 -17.82
C LEU A 241 -3.35 -6.06 -18.57
N ARG A 242 -3.41 -4.88 -19.15
CA ARG A 242 -4.60 -4.43 -19.90
C ARG A 242 -4.42 -4.67 -21.39
N THR A 243 -5.52 -4.93 -22.08
CA THR A 243 -5.50 -5.06 -23.53
C THR A 243 -5.66 -3.69 -24.18
N GLU A 244 -5.13 -3.52 -25.38
CA GLU A 244 -5.33 -2.30 -26.17
C GLU A 244 -6.82 -1.92 -26.33
N GLY A 245 -7.67 -2.92 -26.54
CA GLY A 245 -9.11 -2.72 -26.69
C GLY A 245 -9.84 -2.24 -25.43
N SER A 246 -9.21 -2.31 -24.26
CA SER A 246 -9.79 -1.81 -23.01
C SER A 246 -9.78 -0.28 -22.91
N GLY A 247 -8.88 0.39 -23.64
CA GLY A 247 -8.60 1.83 -23.50
C GLY A 247 -7.72 2.17 -22.29
N TYR A 248 -7.17 1.17 -21.60
CA TYR A 248 -6.42 1.32 -20.36
C TYR A 248 -5.02 0.67 -20.41
N ARG A 249 -4.46 0.49 -21.62
CA ARG A 249 -3.07 0.00 -21.78
C ARG A 249 -2.05 1.11 -21.57
N ASP A 250 -2.45 2.36 -21.53
CA ASP A 250 -1.66 3.54 -21.22
C ASP A 250 -1.60 3.77 -19.70
N GLY A 251 -0.38 3.87 -19.16
CA GLY A 251 -0.14 3.96 -17.72
C GLY A 251 -0.70 5.23 -17.09
N ALA A 252 -0.54 6.38 -17.76
CA ALA A 252 -1.05 7.66 -17.30
C ALA A 252 -2.57 7.65 -17.21
N THR A 253 -3.25 7.27 -18.30
CA THR A 253 -4.71 7.18 -18.35
C THR A 253 -5.27 6.22 -17.31
N TYR A 254 -4.62 5.06 -17.14
CA TYR A 254 -5.08 4.05 -16.18
C TYR A 254 -4.93 4.53 -14.74
N HIS A 255 -3.80 5.12 -14.39
CA HIS A 255 -3.54 5.60 -13.03
C HIS A 255 -4.41 6.81 -12.69
N GLU A 256 -4.42 7.83 -13.55
CA GLU A 256 -5.21 9.06 -13.34
C GLU A 256 -6.70 8.75 -13.15
N GLU A 257 -7.28 7.95 -14.03
CA GLU A 257 -8.70 7.58 -13.92
C GLU A 257 -8.97 6.72 -12.68
N SER A 258 -8.03 5.85 -12.28
CA SER A 258 -8.15 5.03 -11.07
C SER A 258 -8.17 5.88 -9.81
N VAL A 259 -7.26 6.84 -9.67
CA VAL A 259 -7.21 7.74 -8.51
C VAL A 259 -8.44 8.63 -8.45
N ARG A 260 -8.86 9.23 -9.57
CA ARG A 260 -10.07 10.08 -9.60
C ARG A 260 -11.34 9.31 -9.20
N ARG A 261 -11.46 8.04 -9.62
CA ARG A 261 -12.58 7.19 -9.19
C ARG A 261 -12.49 6.83 -7.72
N MET A 262 -11.28 6.58 -7.23
CA MET A 262 -11.04 6.31 -5.82
C MET A 262 -11.44 7.50 -4.96
N GLU A 263 -11.03 8.73 -5.32
CA GLU A 263 -11.46 9.97 -4.67
C GLU A 263 -12.99 10.14 -4.68
N ALA A 264 -13.63 9.89 -5.83
CA ALA A 264 -15.09 9.98 -5.96
C ALA A 264 -15.81 8.93 -5.09
N ASN A 265 -15.31 7.71 -4.99
CA ASN A 265 -15.86 6.62 -4.20
C ASN A 265 -15.70 6.85 -2.70
N ILE A 266 -14.57 7.40 -2.31
CA ILE A 266 -14.25 7.78 -0.92
C ILE A 266 -14.95 9.09 -0.53
N GLY A 267 -15.16 9.98 -1.49
CA GLY A 267 -15.77 11.29 -1.25
C GLY A 267 -14.80 12.35 -0.76
N ARG A 268 -13.50 12.19 -1.04
CA ARG A 268 -12.39 13.11 -0.67
C ARG A 268 -11.44 13.25 -1.86
N ASP A 269 -10.83 14.43 -1.98
CA ASP A 269 -9.84 14.81 -3.01
C ASP A 269 -8.44 15.10 -2.43
N ASP A 270 -8.23 14.72 -1.17
CA ASP A 270 -6.98 14.92 -0.43
C ASP A 270 -6.34 13.59 -0.01
N LEU A 271 -6.53 12.54 -0.80
CA LEU A 271 -5.95 11.23 -0.52
C LEU A 271 -4.42 11.28 -0.64
N VAL A 272 -3.74 10.65 0.31
CA VAL A 272 -2.32 10.39 0.18
C VAL A 272 -2.15 9.14 -0.68
N VAL A 273 -1.48 9.27 -1.81
CA VAL A 273 -1.35 8.20 -2.81
C VAL A 273 0.11 7.89 -3.10
N HIS A 274 0.48 6.62 -3.01
CA HIS A 274 1.69 6.05 -3.60
C HIS A 274 1.28 5.15 -4.77
N GLY A 275 1.61 5.52 -6.01
CA GLY A 275 1.18 4.77 -7.19
C GLY A 275 1.99 3.49 -7.38
N ILE A 276 1.31 2.35 -7.64
CA ILE A 276 2.00 1.13 -8.07
C ILE A 276 1.79 0.98 -9.58
N GLY A 277 2.87 1.04 -10.34
CA GLY A 277 2.87 0.95 -11.80
C GLY A 277 2.80 -0.48 -12.32
N GLY A 278 3.03 -0.63 -13.62
CA GLY A 278 2.96 -1.91 -14.34
C GLY A 278 3.99 -2.95 -13.90
N ILE A 279 3.97 -4.12 -14.54
CA ILE A 279 4.97 -5.18 -14.32
C ILE A 279 6.27 -4.77 -15.04
N GLY A 280 7.41 -4.88 -14.34
CA GLY A 280 8.69 -4.33 -14.77
C GLY A 280 9.11 -4.76 -16.17
N ASP A 281 9.20 -6.08 -16.43
CA ASP A 281 9.64 -6.64 -17.72
C ASP A 281 8.66 -6.42 -18.89
N GLU A 282 7.44 -5.96 -18.61
CA GLU A 282 6.43 -5.58 -19.59
C GLU A 282 6.29 -4.06 -19.78
N THR A 283 7.09 -3.27 -19.05
CA THR A 283 7.03 -1.80 -19.03
C THR A 283 8.08 -1.23 -19.95
N THR A 284 7.76 -0.14 -20.66
CA THR A 284 8.71 0.57 -21.53
C THR A 284 9.18 1.86 -20.87
N GLY A 285 10.34 2.40 -21.32
CA GLY A 285 10.81 3.69 -20.82
C GLY A 285 9.82 4.85 -21.08
N GLU A 286 8.99 4.78 -22.13
CA GLU A 286 7.91 5.75 -22.37
C GLU A 286 6.78 5.60 -21.35
N ASP A 287 6.43 4.36 -20.96
CA ASP A 287 5.47 4.10 -19.90
C ASP A 287 5.96 4.65 -18.56
N LEU A 288 7.24 4.43 -18.21
CA LEU A 288 7.85 4.92 -16.98
C LEU A 288 7.82 6.44 -16.87
N LEU A 289 8.19 7.14 -17.98
CA LEU A 289 8.12 8.60 -18.04
C LEU A 289 6.69 9.10 -17.85
N SER A 290 5.75 8.58 -18.63
CA SER A 290 4.34 8.95 -18.56
C SER A 290 3.73 8.71 -17.17
N PHE A 291 4.12 7.61 -16.52
CA PHE A 291 3.68 7.30 -15.16
C PHE A 291 4.24 8.29 -14.14
N ALA A 292 5.55 8.60 -14.17
CA ALA A 292 6.18 9.56 -13.25
C ALA A 292 5.59 10.98 -13.41
N GLU A 293 5.38 11.44 -14.67
CA GLU A 293 4.69 12.71 -14.95
C GLU A 293 3.27 12.74 -14.35
N THR A 294 2.55 11.62 -14.42
CA THR A 294 1.20 11.51 -13.89
C THR A 294 1.19 11.55 -12.36
N LEU A 295 2.10 10.83 -11.70
CA LEU A 295 2.25 10.86 -10.24
C LEU A 295 2.50 12.29 -9.74
N SER A 296 3.45 12.99 -10.37
CA SER A 296 3.77 14.38 -10.05
C SER A 296 2.56 15.30 -10.26
N ALA A 297 1.89 15.20 -11.41
CA ALA A 297 0.72 16.03 -11.73
C ALA A 297 -0.47 15.81 -10.77
N MET A 298 -0.60 14.63 -10.20
CA MET A 298 -1.64 14.27 -9.24
C MET A 298 -1.25 14.51 -7.79
N GLY A 299 -0.01 14.91 -7.51
CA GLY A 299 0.47 15.15 -6.15
C GLY A 299 0.61 13.89 -5.33
N ALA A 300 0.96 12.77 -5.97
CA ALA A 300 1.31 11.55 -5.28
C ALA A 300 2.52 11.78 -4.36
N VAL A 301 2.61 11.05 -3.25
CA VAL A 301 3.78 11.14 -2.35
C VAL A 301 4.92 10.26 -2.80
N GLY A 302 4.64 9.28 -3.67
CA GLY A 302 5.63 8.37 -4.19
C GLY A 302 5.07 7.48 -5.28
N GLY A 303 5.92 6.60 -5.79
CA GLY A 303 5.54 5.61 -6.78
C GLY A 303 6.55 4.48 -6.92
N SER A 304 6.07 3.39 -7.48
CA SER A 304 6.85 2.16 -7.64
C SER A 304 6.40 1.39 -8.87
N ILE A 305 7.26 0.50 -9.36
CA ILE A 305 6.91 -0.51 -10.36
C ILE A 305 7.00 -1.89 -9.69
N TYR A 306 6.04 -2.74 -9.94
CA TYR A 306 6.03 -4.12 -9.48
C TYR A 306 6.81 -4.99 -10.48
N ASP A 307 7.91 -5.65 -10.11
CA ASP A 307 8.63 -5.64 -8.85
C ASP A 307 10.15 -5.51 -9.10
N TRP A 308 10.97 -5.57 -8.04
CA TRP A 308 12.44 -5.50 -8.17
C TRP A 308 13.00 -6.61 -9.06
N ALA A 309 12.49 -7.84 -8.91
CA ALA A 309 12.94 -9.01 -9.65
C ALA A 309 12.70 -8.92 -11.16
N THR A 310 11.72 -8.12 -11.59
CA THR A 310 11.35 -7.97 -13.01
C THR A 310 11.94 -6.73 -13.69
N LEU A 311 12.48 -5.76 -12.92
CA LEU A 311 13.09 -4.56 -13.47
C LEU A 311 14.53 -4.82 -13.93
N ASP A 312 14.87 -4.43 -15.14
CA ASP A 312 16.25 -4.43 -15.58
C ASP A 312 17.02 -3.19 -15.07
N GLN A 313 18.35 -3.23 -15.23
CA GLN A 313 19.22 -2.16 -14.73
C GLN A 313 18.98 -0.81 -15.44
N ASP A 314 18.61 -0.83 -16.70
CA ASP A 314 18.37 0.41 -17.46
C ASP A 314 17.07 1.07 -17.00
N ASP A 315 16.03 0.29 -16.70
CA ASP A 315 14.75 0.76 -16.15
C ASP A 315 14.92 1.30 -14.73
N GLN A 316 15.70 0.62 -13.87
CA GLN A 316 16.04 1.11 -12.53
C GLN A 316 16.73 2.48 -12.58
N LEU A 317 17.72 2.65 -13.48
CA LEU A 317 18.40 3.93 -13.68
C LEU A 317 17.48 5.01 -14.27
N LEU A 318 16.53 4.63 -15.11
CA LEU A 318 15.55 5.56 -15.66
C LEU A 318 14.58 6.03 -14.57
N LEU A 319 14.03 5.12 -13.76
CA LEU A 319 13.17 5.45 -12.62
C LEU A 319 13.85 6.43 -11.68
N ARG A 320 15.11 6.16 -11.29
CA ARG A 320 15.89 7.08 -10.47
C ARG A 320 15.93 8.50 -11.05
N ARG A 321 16.25 8.62 -12.35
CA ARG A 321 16.31 9.94 -13.02
C ARG A 321 14.97 10.66 -13.02
N LEU A 322 13.88 9.91 -13.24
CA LEU A 322 12.52 10.46 -13.25
C LEU A 322 12.13 10.98 -11.88
N PHE A 323 12.43 10.23 -10.82
CA PHE A 323 12.16 10.69 -9.45
C PHE A 323 13.07 11.86 -9.05
N ASP A 324 14.32 11.91 -9.48
CA ASP A 324 15.21 13.07 -9.29
C ASP A 324 14.69 14.32 -10.04
N GLU A 325 14.00 14.15 -11.19
CA GLU A 325 13.43 15.25 -11.98
C GLU A 325 12.12 15.78 -11.39
N TYR A 326 11.37 14.95 -10.66
CA TYR A 326 10.10 15.30 -10.00
C TYR A 326 10.25 15.24 -8.47
N PRO A 327 10.93 16.21 -7.84
CA PRO A 327 11.24 16.16 -6.40
C PRO A 327 10.00 16.24 -5.48
N GLU A 328 8.82 16.56 -6.02
CA GLU A 328 7.56 16.54 -5.29
C GLU A 328 7.01 15.14 -5.04
N ILE A 329 7.53 14.13 -5.73
CA ILE A 329 7.21 12.71 -5.52
C ILE A 329 8.41 11.92 -4.95
N ASN A 330 9.42 12.61 -4.40
CA ASN A 330 10.64 12.00 -3.88
C ASN A 330 10.87 12.38 -2.41
#